data_71abdd6ca68f8625ddf6fd79f10461ba
#
_entry.id   71abdd6ca68f8625ddf6fd79f10461ba
#
_cell.length_a   1.000
_cell.length_b   1.000
_cell.length_c   1.000
_cell.angle_alpha   90.00
_cell.angle_beta   90.00
_cell.angle_gamma   90.00
#
_symmetry.space_group_name_H-M   'P 1'
#
loop_
_entity.id
_entity.type
_entity.pdbx_description
1 polymer ?
#
loop_
_entity_poly.entity_id
_entity_poly.type
_entity_poly.pdbx_seq_one_letter_code
_entity_poly.pdbx_strand_id
1 'polypeptide(L)'
;DGGLDVKLPKEYEHVFEKHVDWDYIPVLGNAELHGDRLVEMDSVSTCTYGFLGHNEESYMLKCKIMPREVYDHFGILLKSDKEASGCLLLEFDVAMQRVSLVNLPMGVDPFWVQSCQAVPPATEPGPDGVRVCEKTFDITEGSEIDVKIIVDHDMVEVFVGEQVAFTYRIYAKPEFETGLLAQDARVEFYDIEITGK
;
A
#
# COMPACT_ATOMS: atom_id res chain seq x y z
N ASP A 1 -22.71 0.76 -18.85
CA ASP A 1 -21.28 0.89 -18.56
C ASP A 1 -20.69 -0.51 -18.54
N GLY A 2 -19.83 -0.82 -19.50
CA GLY A 2 -19.23 -2.15 -19.67
C GLY A 2 -17.83 -2.21 -19.04
N GLY A 3 -17.69 -1.78 -17.78
CA GLY A 3 -16.48 -1.96 -17.02
C GLY A 3 -16.29 -3.46 -16.69
N LEU A 4 -15.05 -3.94 -16.79
CA LEU A 4 -14.70 -5.26 -16.26
C LEU A 4 -14.63 -5.16 -14.73
N ASP A 5 -15.51 -5.92 -14.05
CA ASP A 5 -15.34 -6.13 -12.61
C ASP A 5 -14.07 -6.93 -12.37
N VAL A 6 -13.16 -6.36 -11.60
CA VAL A 6 -11.88 -7.00 -11.27
C VAL A 6 -11.96 -7.49 -9.82
N LYS A 7 -12.08 -8.79 -9.65
CA LYS A 7 -12.22 -9.43 -8.33
C LYS A 7 -11.16 -10.50 -8.12
N LEU A 8 -10.71 -10.64 -6.89
CA LEU A 8 -9.92 -11.79 -6.50
C LEU A 8 -10.75 -13.07 -6.68
N PRO A 9 -10.26 -14.11 -7.39
CA PRO A 9 -10.92 -15.39 -7.45
C PRO A 9 -11.12 -15.97 -6.04
N LYS A 10 -12.31 -16.52 -5.77
CA LYS A 10 -12.66 -17.05 -4.43
C LYS A 10 -11.72 -18.17 -3.96
N GLU A 11 -11.15 -18.91 -4.90
CA GLU A 11 -10.19 -19.98 -4.63
C GLU A 11 -8.92 -19.46 -3.95
N TYR A 12 -8.52 -18.23 -4.22
CA TYR A 12 -7.37 -17.61 -3.56
C TYR A 12 -7.65 -17.17 -2.12
N GLU A 13 -8.89 -16.85 -1.79
CA GLU A 13 -9.24 -16.47 -0.42
C GLU A 13 -9.03 -17.64 0.56
N HIS A 14 -9.23 -18.88 0.10
CA HIS A 14 -9.00 -20.08 0.91
C HIS A 14 -7.52 -20.40 1.19
N VAL A 15 -6.60 -19.71 0.54
CA VAL A 15 -5.16 -19.90 0.80
C VAL A 15 -4.72 -19.13 2.05
N PHE A 16 -5.45 -18.07 2.41
CA PHE A 16 -5.14 -17.15 3.50
C PHE A 16 -6.28 -17.17 4.52
N GLU A 17 -6.34 -18.23 5.35
CA GLU A 17 -7.42 -18.42 6.33
C GLU A 17 -6.97 -18.25 7.80
N LYS A 18 -5.67 -18.29 8.04
CA LYS A 18 -5.13 -18.16 9.39
C LYS A 18 -5.21 -16.71 9.83
N HIS A 19 -6.03 -16.42 10.85
CA HIS A 19 -6.06 -15.08 11.44
C HIS A 19 -4.68 -14.69 11.98
N VAL A 20 -4.26 -13.45 11.72
CA VAL A 20 -2.99 -12.88 12.18
C VAL A 20 -3.31 -11.69 13.08
N ASP A 21 -2.84 -11.76 14.31
CA ASP A 21 -2.91 -10.63 15.24
C ASP A 21 -1.93 -9.56 14.78
N TRP A 22 -2.33 -8.30 14.89
CA TRP A 22 -1.51 -7.15 14.59
C TRP A 22 -1.75 -6.02 15.60
N ASP A 23 -0.74 -5.20 15.80
CA ASP A 23 -0.81 -3.99 16.62
C ASP A 23 -0.39 -2.77 15.77
N TYR A 24 -1.03 -1.62 16.00
CA TYR A 24 -0.58 -0.41 15.36
C TYR A 24 0.61 0.18 16.11
N ILE A 25 1.72 0.35 15.40
CA ILE A 25 2.99 0.90 15.90
C ILE A 25 3.20 2.27 15.25
N PRO A 26 2.86 3.38 15.96
CA PRO A 26 3.07 4.72 15.42
C PRO A 26 4.56 5.03 15.34
N VAL A 27 5.01 5.65 14.24
CA VAL A 27 6.40 6.04 14.02
C VAL A 27 6.53 7.55 13.91
N LEU A 28 5.69 8.19 13.12
CA LEU A 28 5.72 9.64 12.90
C LEU A 28 4.30 10.20 12.87
N GLY A 29 4.15 11.42 13.37
CA GLY A 29 2.92 12.19 13.27
C GLY A 29 1.86 11.79 14.29
N ASN A 30 0.61 12.08 13.98
CA ASN A 30 -0.53 11.89 14.86
C ASN A 30 -1.47 10.83 14.28
N ALA A 31 -1.50 9.67 14.93
CA ALA A 31 -2.42 8.59 14.62
C ALA A 31 -2.95 7.95 15.87
N GLU A 32 -4.23 7.62 15.88
CA GLU A 32 -4.92 6.99 17.00
C GLU A 32 -5.53 5.65 16.57
N LEU A 33 -5.28 4.62 17.38
CA LEU A 33 -5.94 3.32 17.24
C LEU A 33 -7.21 3.32 18.08
N HIS A 34 -8.35 3.17 17.43
CA HIS A 34 -9.66 3.06 18.08
C HIS A 34 -10.17 1.61 18.05
N GLY A 35 -10.26 1.01 19.24
CA GLY A 35 -10.55 -0.42 19.32
C GLY A 35 -9.40 -1.26 18.78
N ASP A 36 -9.75 -2.29 18.04
CA ASP A 36 -8.78 -3.26 17.50
C ASP A 36 -8.63 -3.22 15.97
N ARG A 37 -9.36 -2.33 15.27
CA ARG A 37 -9.45 -2.36 13.81
C ARG A 37 -9.56 -1.01 13.10
N LEU A 38 -9.51 0.10 13.80
CA LEU A 38 -9.61 1.44 13.21
C LEU A 38 -8.37 2.25 13.57
N VAL A 39 -7.63 2.70 12.56
CA VAL A 39 -6.54 3.67 12.69
C VAL A 39 -6.98 4.98 12.04
N GLU A 40 -7.08 6.03 12.86
CA GLU A 40 -7.34 7.40 12.41
C GLU A 40 -6.03 8.16 12.33
N MET A 41 -5.75 8.77 11.16
CA MET A 41 -4.57 9.59 10.92
C MET A 41 -4.99 11.03 10.66
N ASP A 42 -4.46 11.97 11.45
CA ASP A 42 -4.57 13.41 11.23
C ASP A 42 -3.20 13.99 10.90
N SER A 43 -2.97 14.22 9.61
CA SER A 43 -1.70 14.68 9.07
C SER A 43 -1.82 15.95 8.22
N VAL A 44 -2.83 16.77 8.49
CA VAL A 44 -3.00 18.05 7.78
C VAL A 44 -1.74 18.91 7.95
N SER A 45 -1.16 19.34 6.81
CA SER A 45 0.11 20.07 6.71
C SER A 45 1.35 19.31 7.24
N THR A 46 1.29 17.99 7.35
CA THR A 46 2.38 17.14 7.84
C THR A 46 2.31 15.75 7.22
N CYS A 47 3.15 14.85 7.70
CA CYS A 47 3.14 13.43 7.34
C CYS A 47 2.96 12.59 8.60
N THR A 48 2.12 11.57 8.50
CA THR A 48 1.90 10.58 9.55
C THR A 48 2.09 9.18 8.97
N TYR A 49 2.82 8.33 9.65
CA TYR A 49 2.90 6.92 9.30
C TYR A 49 3.17 6.03 10.51
N GLY A 50 2.78 4.78 10.38
CA GLY A 50 3.05 3.74 11.35
C GLY A 50 2.87 2.36 10.75
N PHE A 51 3.26 1.32 11.47
CA PHE A 51 3.23 -0.05 11.01
C PHE A 51 2.12 -0.88 11.65
N LEU A 52 1.64 -1.85 10.90
CA LEU A 52 0.80 -2.94 11.39
C LEU A 52 1.75 -4.06 11.78
N GLY A 53 2.08 -4.15 13.07
CA GLY A 53 3.05 -5.11 13.58
C GLY A 53 2.56 -6.55 13.43
N HIS A 54 3.09 -7.28 12.46
CA HIS A 54 2.87 -8.70 12.27
C HIS A 54 4.15 -9.36 11.73
N ASN A 55 4.22 -10.69 11.79
CA ASN A 55 5.41 -11.45 11.40
C ASN A 55 5.21 -12.34 10.16
N GLU A 56 4.11 -12.18 9.42
CA GLU A 56 3.83 -13.03 8.27
C GLU A 56 4.54 -12.48 7.02
N GLU A 57 5.30 -13.33 6.33
CA GLU A 57 5.94 -13.02 5.05
C GLU A 57 4.98 -13.14 3.85
N SER A 58 3.96 -14.00 4.02
CA SER A 58 2.91 -14.21 3.03
C SER A 58 1.56 -14.02 3.71
N TYR A 59 0.82 -13.00 3.30
CA TYR A 59 -0.43 -12.61 3.94
C TYR A 59 -1.39 -11.97 2.96
N MET A 60 -2.65 -11.92 3.36
CA MET A 60 -3.67 -11.09 2.74
C MET A 60 -4.10 -10.01 3.75
N LEU A 61 -4.03 -8.75 3.33
CA LEU A 61 -4.56 -7.59 4.03
C LEU A 61 -5.87 -7.19 3.38
N LYS A 62 -6.90 -7.02 4.20
CA LYS A 62 -8.16 -6.37 3.82
C LYS A 62 -8.34 -5.15 4.70
N CYS A 63 -8.75 -4.05 4.13
CA CYS A 63 -9.16 -2.87 4.87
C CYS A 63 -10.09 -2.00 4.05
N LYS A 64 -10.73 -1.08 4.74
CA LYS A 64 -11.50 0.01 4.15
C LYS A 64 -10.81 1.31 4.48
N ILE A 65 -10.82 2.23 3.53
CA ILE A 65 -10.23 3.55 3.70
C ILE A 65 -11.31 4.60 3.52
N MET A 66 -11.37 5.55 4.44
CA MET A 66 -12.28 6.69 4.38
C MET A 66 -11.48 7.99 4.39
N PRO A 67 -11.26 8.62 3.24
CA PRO A 67 -10.67 9.95 3.18
C PRO A 67 -11.65 10.98 3.75
N ARG A 68 -11.20 11.76 4.76
CA ARG A 68 -12.03 12.80 5.41
C ARG A 68 -11.71 14.19 4.91
N GLU A 69 -10.44 14.49 4.78
CA GLU A 69 -9.92 15.76 4.30
C GLU A 69 -8.56 15.47 3.67
N VAL A 70 -8.40 15.64 2.37
CA VAL A 70 -7.17 15.22 1.69
C VAL A 70 -6.73 16.28 0.69
N TYR A 71 -5.50 16.77 0.89
CA TYR A 71 -4.86 17.77 0.02
C TYR A 71 -3.73 17.16 -0.81
N ASP A 72 -3.08 16.09 -0.35
CA ASP A 72 -2.00 15.42 -1.06
C ASP A 72 -2.33 13.92 -1.27
N HIS A 73 -1.74 13.02 -0.51
CA HIS A 73 -1.93 11.58 -0.70
C HIS A 73 -1.99 10.79 0.59
N PHE A 74 -2.50 9.58 0.50
CA PHE A 74 -2.49 8.57 1.56
C PHE A 74 -2.27 7.19 0.96
N GLY A 75 -1.98 6.21 1.80
CA GLY A 75 -1.77 4.88 1.26
C GLY A 75 -1.33 3.82 2.25
N ILE A 76 -0.90 2.70 1.67
CA ILE A 76 -0.45 1.51 2.40
C ILE A 76 0.98 1.21 2.00
N LEU A 77 1.85 1.14 2.99
CA LEU A 77 3.25 0.75 2.86
C LEU A 77 3.34 -0.77 2.84
N LEU A 78 3.99 -1.32 1.84
CA LEU A 78 4.21 -2.75 1.68
C LEU A 78 5.70 -3.05 1.61
N LYS A 79 6.12 -4.13 2.26
CA LYS A 79 7.53 -4.55 2.29
C LYS A 79 8.46 -3.38 2.62
N SER A 80 8.08 -2.64 3.64
CA SER A 80 8.82 -1.47 4.11
C SER A 80 9.97 -1.88 5.02
N ASP A 81 11.05 -1.11 4.99
CA ASP A 81 11.98 -1.07 6.10
C ASP A 81 11.36 -0.28 7.29
N LYS A 82 11.97 -0.39 8.46
CA LYS A 82 11.46 0.23 9.69
C LYS A 82 11.50 1.76 9.69
N GLU A 83 12.29 2.34 8.82
CA GLU A 83 12.42 3.79 8.64
C GLU A 83 11.49 4.32 7.54
N ALA A 84 10.73 3.45 6.88
CA ALA A 84 9.93 3.75 5.69
C ALA A 84 10.73 4.40 4.55
N SER A 85 12.05 4.20 4.55
CA SER A 85 12.96 4.75 3.54
C SER A 85 12.97 3.92 2.25
N GLY A 86 12.52 2.68 2.32
CA GLY A 86 12.38 1.78 1.19
C GLY A 86 11.12 0.92 1.31
N CYS A 87 10.17 1.10 0.42
CA CYS A 87 8.91 0.35 0.40
C CYS A 87 8.30 0.27 -0.99
N LEU A 88 7.27 -0.53 -1.13
CA LEU A 88 6.29 -0.39 -2.20
C LEU A 88 5.07 0.31 -1.58
N LEU A 89 4.75 1.51 -2.05
CA LEU A 89 3.61 2.28 -1.60
C LEU A 89 2.42 2.06 -2.53
N LEU A 90 1.30 1.59 -1.99
CA LEU A 90 0.01 1.75 -2.64
C LEU A 90 -0.47 3.18 -2.33
N GLU A 91 -0.33 4.07 -3.30
CA GLU A 91 -0.61 5.50 -3.20
C GLU A 91 -1.99 5.83 -3.76
N PHE A 92 -2.75 6.61 -3.02
CA PHE A 92 -3.98 7.27 -3.45
C PHE A 92 -3.70 8.77 -3.58
N ASP A 93 -3.49 9.24 -4.81
CA ASP A 93 -3.18 10.63 -5.16
C ASP A 93 -4.49 11.36 -5.52
N VAL A 94 -4.94 12.22 -4.62
CA VAL A 94 -6.23 12.92 -4.77
C VAL A 94 -6.15 14.01 -5.83
N ALA A 95 -5.02 14.69 -5.96
CA ALA A 95 -4.86 15.76 -6.95
C ALA A 95 -4.94 15.21 -8.38
N MET A 96 -4.42 14.01 -8.60
CA MET A 96 -4.40 13.35 -9.91
C MET A 96 -5.54 12.37 -10.11
N GLN A 97 -6.39 12.13 -9.09
CA GLN A 97 -7.49 11.16 -9.13
C GLN A 97 -7.01 9.81 -9.65
N ARG A 98 -6.03 9.25 -8.95
CA ARG A 98 -5.42 7.97 -9.33
C ARG A 98 -5.00 7.15 -8.13
N VAL A 99 -4.89 5.86 -8.36
CA VAL A 99 -4.21 4.91 -7.49
C VAL A 99 -2.98 4.38 -8.20
N SER A 100 -1.88 4.24 -7.47
CA SER A 100 -0.58 3.85 -8.03
C SER A 100 0.14 2.87 -7.11
N LEU A 101 0.99 2.02 -7.69
CA LEU A 101 2.08 1.38 -6.97
C LEU A 101 3.36 2.17 -7.22
N VAL A 102 3.97 2.66 -6.16
CA VAL A 102 5.19 3.48 -6.19
C VAL A 102 6.30 2.74 -5.45
N ASN A 103 7.40 2.46 -6.15
CA ASN A 103 8.58 1.86 -5.53
C ASN A 103 9.49 2.95 -4.98
N LEU A 104 9.66 3.00 -3.65
CA LEU A 104 10.39 4.01 -2.89
C LEU A 104 11.62 3.42 -2.17
N PRO A 105 12.78 4.08 -2.15
CA PRO A 105 13.29 4.83 -3.28
C PRO A 105 13.53 3.84 -4.42
N MET A 106 13.73 4.30 -5.63
CA MET A 106 14.13 3.39 -6.69
C MET A 106 15.55 2.90 -6.39
N GLY A 107 15.64 1.78 -5.69
CA GLY A 107 16.85 0.96 -5.75
C GLY A 107 17.00 0.46 -7.19
N VAL A 108 18.20 0.48 -7.69
CA VAL A 108 18.51 -0.20 -8.96
C VAL A 108 18.17 -1.66 -8.76
N ASP A 109 17.11 -2.15 -9.41
CA ASP A 109 16.74 -3.56 -9.34
C ASP A 109 17.91 -4.39 -9.91
N PRO A 110 18.60 -5.21 -9.08
CA PRO A 110 19.75 -5.99 -9.54
C PRO A 110 19.41 -6.92 -10.70
N PHE A 111 18.16 -7.36 -10.79
CA PHE A 111 17.70 -8.21 -11.88
C PHE A 111 17.74 -7.48 -13.21
N TRP A 112 17.26 -6.25 -13.27
CA TRP A 112 17.29 -5.45 -14.51
C TRP A 112 18.71 -5.02 -14.88
N VAL A 113 19.56 -4.72 -13.91
CA VAL A 113 20.97 -4.41 -14.16
C VAL A 113 21.72 -5.61 -14.70
N GLN A 114 21.42 -6.81 -14.23
CA GLN A 114 22.07 -8.04 -14.71
C GLN A 114 21.48 -8.56 -16.03
N SER A 115 20.19 -8.35 -16.25
CA SER A 115 19.47 -8.91 -17.40
C SER A 115 19.44 -8.00 -18.61
N CYS A 116 19.55 -6.69 -18.43
CA CYS A 116 19.50 -5.70 -19.49
C CYS A 116 20.76 -4.85 -19.47
N GLN A 117 21.72 -5.16 -20.34
CA GLN A 117 22.93 -4.36 -20.56
C GLN A 117 22.64 -2.92 -21.09
N ALA A 118 21.38 -2.58 -21.25
CA ALA A 118 20.90 -1.29 -21.74
C ALA A 118 19.87 -0.69 -20.78
N VAL A 119 20.10 -0.76 -19.47
CA VAL A 119 19.42 0.20 -18.60
C VAL A 119 20.02 1.55 -18.96
N PRO A 120 19.25 2.51 -19.48
CA PRO A 120 19.74 3.87 -19.60
C PRO A 120 20.33 4.25 -18.25
N PRO A 121 21.36 5.09 -18.16
CA PRO A 121 21.76 5.71 -16.91
C PRO A 121 20.61 6.64 -16.47
N ALA A 122 19.48 6.04 -16.37
CA ALA A 122 18.27 6.69 -16.16
C ALA A 122 18.17 6.86 -14.69
N THR A 123 18.01 8.01 -14.37
CA THR A 123 17.32 8.39 -13.19
C THR A 123 18.05 7.88 -11.95
N GLU A 124 18.90 8.76 -11.48
CA GLU A 124 19.23 8.73 -10.06
C GLU A 124 17.91 8.53 -9.32
N PRO A 125 17.86 7.62 -8.33
CA PRO A 125 16.66 7.40 -7.56
C PRO A 125 16.20 8.75 -7.00
N GLY A 126 15.10 9.27 -7.50
CA GLY A 126 14.49 10.47 -6.95
C GLY A 126 13.89 10.12 -5.59
N PRO A 127 13.77 11.09 -4.68
CA PRO A 127 13.09 10.89 -3.41
C PRO A 127 11.63 10.45 -3.59
N ASP A 128 11.04 10.78 -4.73
CA ASP A 128 9.63 10.52 -5.05
C ASP A 128 9.38 9.09 -5.56
N GLY A 129 10.43 8.28 -5.68
CA GLY A 129 10.31 6.91 -6.19
C GLY A 129 9.91 6.80 -7.65
N VAL A 130 9.50 5.60 -8.05
CA VAL A 130 9.01 5.32 -9.40
C VAL A 130 7.64 4.66 -9.36
N ARG A 131 6.67 5.24 -10.06
CA ARG A 131 5.38 4.60 -10.30
C ARG A 131 5.55 3.44 -11.26
N VAL A 132 5.31 2.25 -10.75
CA VAL A 132 5.45 0.99 -11.51
C VAL A 132 4.12 0.54 -12.10
N CYS A 133 3.02 0.92 -11.47
CA CYS A 133 1.65 0.72 -11.95
C CYS A 133 0.83 1.96 -11.58
N GLU A 134 -0.10 2.37 -12.45
CA GLU A 134 -1.06 3.43 -12.13
C GLU A 134 -2.37 3.24 -12.87
N LYS A 135 -3.45 3.73 -12.30
CA LYS A 135 -4.78 3.75 -12.91
C LYS A 135 -5.60 4.93 -12.36
N THR A 136 -6.39 5.55 -13.22
CA THR A 136 -7.38 6.54 -12.79
C THR A 136 -8.35 5.90 -11.81
N PHE A 137 -8.62 6.57 -10.72
CA PHE A 137 -9.54 6.14 -9.67
C PHE A 137 -10.15 7.36 -8.99
N ASP A 138 -11.47 7.41 -8.90
CA ASP A 138 -12.18 8.52 -8.28
C ASP A 138 -12.04 8.44 -6.75
N ILE A 139 -11.33 9.41 -6.18
CA ILE A 139 -11.13 9.55 -4.75
C ILE A 139 -11.99 10.72 -4.26
N THR A 140 -13.04 10.40 -3.53
CA THR A 140 -13.98 11.41 -3.01
C THR A 140 -13.98 11.36 -1.49
N GLU A 141 -13.86 12.53 -0.85
CA GLU A 141 -13.96 12.67 0.61
C GLU A 141 -15.30 12.09 1.10
N GLY A 142 -15.23 11.31 2.17
CA GLY A 142 -16.38 10.64 2.75
C GLY A 142 -16.86 9.39 2.00
N SER A 143 -16.21 9.02 0.90
CA SER A 143 -16.51 7.77 0.19
C SER A 143 -15.59 6.64 0.62
N GLU A 144 -16.17 5.49 0.91
CA GLU A 144 -15.45 4.28 1.32
C GLU A 144 -14.69 3.66 0.14
N ILE A 145 -13.46 3.29 0.37
CA ILE A 145 -12.60 2.59 -0.59
C ILE A 145 -12.27 1.22 -0.01
N ASP A 146 -12.76 0.16 -0.64
CA ASP A 146 -12.38 -1.22 -0.29
C ASP A 146 -11.00 -1.54 -0.88
N VAL A 147 -10.10 -2.06 -0.03
CA VAL A 147 -8.75 -2.47 -0.45
C VAL A 147 -8.50 -3.90 -0.01
N LYS A 148 -8.00 -4.71 -0.95
CA LYS A 148 -7.49 -6.06 -0.68
C LYS A 148 -6.11 -6.20 -1.30
N ILE A 149 -5.15 -6.65 -0.50
CA ILE A 149 -3.77 -6.82 -0.91
C ILE A 149 -3.33 -8.22 -0.55
N ILE A 150 -2.69 -8.91 -1.49
CA ILE A 150 -1.99 -10.16 -1.25
C ILE A 150 -0.50 -9.90 -1.41
N VAL A 151 0.25 -10.24 -0.39
CA VAL A 151 1.71 -10.32 -0.44
C VAL A 151 2.09 -11.77 -0.32
N ASP A 152 2.76 -12.30 -1.32
CA ASP A 152 3.27 -13.67 -1.31
C ASP A 152 4.75 -13.67 -1.69
N HIS A 153 5.60 -13.63 -0.68
CA HIS A 153 7.05 -13.46 -0.80
C HIS A 153 7.41 -12.16 -1.56
N ASP A 154 7.78 -12.27 -2.82
CA ASP A 154 8.14 -11.14 -3.69
C ASP A 154 7.00 -10.68 -4.62
N MET A 155 5.86 -11.37 -4.59
CA MET A 155 4.69 -11.01 -5.39
C MET A 155 3.72 -10.16 -4.56
N VAL A 156 3.20 -9.12 -5.18
CA VAL A 156 2.15 -8.27 -4.62
C VAL A 156 1.00 -8.18 -5.61
N GLU A 157 -0.19 -8.51 -5.15
CA GLU A 157 -1.43 -8.30 -5.88
C GLU A 157 -2.33 -7.35 -5.09
N VAL A 158 -2.83 -6.32 -5.74
CA VAL A 158 -3.66 -5.29 -5.13
C VAL A 158 -4.97 -5.19 -5.88
N PHE A 159 -6.05 -5.13 -5.12
CA PHE A 159 -7.40 -4.87 -5.62
C PHE A 159 -7.98 -3.67 -4.89
N VAL A 160 -8.44 -2.66 -5.64
CA VAL A 160 -9.07 -1.46 -5.10
C VAL A 160 -10.48 -1.35 -5.67
N GLY A 161 -11.46 -1.47 -4.79
CA GLY A 161 -12.85 -1.64 -5.18
C GLY A 161 -13.01 -2.83 -6.13
N GLU A 162 -13.93 -2.72 -7.05
CA GLU A 162 -14.11 -3.68 -8.15
C GLU A 162 -13.54 -3.13 -9.49
N GLN A 163 -12.68 -2.12 -9.42
CA GLN A 163 -12.27 -1.32 -10.58
C GLN A 163 -10.78 -1.46 -10.93
N VAL A 164 -9.92 -1.67 -9.92
CA VAL A 164 -8.47 -1.68 -10.11
C VAL A 164 -7.88 -2.98 -9.61
N ALA A 165 -7.01 -3.57 -10.43
CA ALA A 165 -6.08 -4.61 -9.98
C ALA A 165 -4.68 -4.30 -10.49
N PHE A 166 -3.69 -4.51 -9.61
CA PHE A 166 -2.28 -4.48 -9.94
C PHE A 166 -1.63 -5.78 -9.53
N THR A 167 -0.69 -6.24 -10.33
CA THR A 167 0.23 -7.32 -9.98
C THR A 167 1.64 -6.81 -10.18
N TYR A 168 2.46 -6.90 -9.15
CA TYR A 168 3.85 -6.46 -9.21
C TYR A 168 4.77 -7.43 -8.48
N ARG A 169 6.00 -7.57 -8.97
CA ARG A 169 7.02 -8.40 -8.34
C ARG A 169 8.18 -7.55 -7.84
N ILE A 170 8.47 -7.66 -6.54
CA ILE A 170 9.53 -6.91 -5.87
C ILE A 170 10.74 -7.82 -5.65
N TYR A 171 11.82 -7.61 -6.40
CA TYR A 171 13.00 -8.48 -6.34
C TYR A 171 14.01 -8.14 -5.23
N ALA A 172 13.94 -6.97 -4.63
CA ALA A 172 15.04 -6.43 -3.84
C ALA A 172 14.68 -5.92 -2.44
N LYS A 173 13.51 -6.27 -1.91
CA LYS A 173 13.10 -5.83 -0.57
C LYS A 173 12.92 -7.04 0.35
N PRO A 174 13.93 -7.36 1.18
CA PRO A 174 13.83 -8.46 2.15
C PRO A 174 12.96 -8.10 3.36
N GLU A 175 12.70 -6.83 3.58
CA GLU A 175 11.89 -6.32 4.67
C GLU A 175 10.42 -6.69 4.49
N PHE A 176 9.67 -6.75 5.60
CA PHE A 176 8.31 -7.29 5.63
C PHE A 176 7.28 -6.35 6.25
N GLU A 177 7.72 -5.20 6.75
CA GLU A 177 6.81 -4.29 7.46
C GLU A 177 5.68 -3.82 6.53
N THR A 178 4.48 -3.88 7.06
CA THR A 178 3.28 -3.33 6.42
C THR A 178 2.84 -2.13 7.23
N GLY A 179 2.51 -1.02 6.57
CA GLY A 179 2.18 0.19 7.28
C GLY A 179 1.10 1.01 6.60
N LEU A 180 0.71 2.06 7.29
CA LEU A 180 -0.25 3.05 6.82
C LEU A 180 0.42 4.41 6.76
N LEU A 181 0.06 5.22 5.78
CA LEU A 181 0.63 6.55 5.55
C LEU A 181 -0.47 7.54 5.19
N ALA A 182 -0.35 8.74 5.71
CA ALA A 182 -1.11 9.91 5.28
C ALA A 182 -0.18 11.11 5.21
N GLN A 183 -0.25 11.87 4.12
CA GLN A 183 0.50 13.11 3.91
C GLN A 183 -0.46 14.21 3.51
N ASP A 184 -0.46 15.29 4.30
CA ASP A 184 -1.41 16.40 4.17
C ASP A 184 -2.85 15.90 3.98
N ALA A 185 -3.27 15.01 4.90
CA ALA A 185 -4.54 14.31 4.83
C ALA A 185 -5.08 13.93 6.20
N ARG A 186 -6.42 13.84 6.32
CA ARG A 186 -7.12 13.17 7.41
C ARG A 186 -7.82 11.95 6.85
N VAL A 187 -7.43 10.77 7.32
CA VAL A 187 -7.87 9.48 6.76
C VAL A 187 -8.12 8.47 7.87
N GLU A 188 -9.18 7.70 7.71
CA GLU A 188 -9.48 6.55 8.55
C GLU A 188 -9.21 5.25 7.77
N PHE A 189 -8.44 4.35 8.38
CA PHE A 189 -8.26 2.97 7.91
C PHE A 189 -8.99 2.06 8.89
N TYR A 190 -9.98 1.32 8.43
CA TYR A 190 -10.82 0.52 9.31
C TYR A 190 -11.18 -0.84 8.71
N ASP A 191 -11.81 -1.70 9.53
CA ASP A 191 -12.04 -3.11 9.21
C ASP A 191 -10.74 -3.82 8.77
N ILE A 192 -9.60 -3.43 9.39
CA ILE A 192 -8.30 -3.98 9.05
C ILE A 192 -8.26 -5.45 9.49
N GLU A 193 -8.02 -6.33 8.54
CA GLU A 193 -7.88 -7.77 8.73
C GLU A 193 -6.63 -8.27 8.03
N ILE A 194 -5.79 -9.01 8.76
CA ILE A 194 -4.63 -9.69 8.20
C ILE A 194 -4.83 -11.19 8.37
N THR A 195 -4.65 -11.93 7.29
CA THR A 195 -4.72 -13.40 7.30
C THR A 195 -3.49 -13.98 6.63
N GLY A 196 -2.90 -14.99 7.24
CA GLY A 196 -1.74 -15.75 6.77
C GLY A 196 -2.12 -17.05 6.07
N LYS A 197 -1.11 -17.73 5.55
CA LYS A 197 -1.24 -19.07 4.97
C LYS A 197 -1.38 -20.15 6.06
#